data_cab8c8e462f0ba13dc4018ecdf94f005
#
_entry.id   cab8c8e462f0ba13dc4018ecdf94f005
#
_cell.length_a   1.000
_cell.length_b   1.000
_cell.length_c   1.000
_cell.angle_alpha   90.00
_cell.angle_beta   90.00
_cell.angle_gamma   90.00
#
_symmetry.space_group_name_H-M   'P 1'
#
loop_
_entity.id
_entity.type
_entity.pdbx_description
1 polymer ?
#
loop_
_entity_poly.entity_id
_entity_poly.type
_entity_poly.pdbx_seq_one_letter_code
_entity_poly.pdbx_strand_id
1 'polypeptide(L)'
;MSPNQVMPAEVKDSARAVVRRVIDDLERRVAQKTKAAIAGALNRAARVNRPRHRDIDWQRTVRVNLKHYQPAQRTIVPERLVGYGRRTSAVQRDVVLCVDQSASMAASVVYSGVFSAVLASMRSLKTSLVVFDTAIVDLTDELHDPVEVLFGTQLGGGTDINGAIRYCQTLIDQPRDTIFVLISDLYEGGVRDEMLQRVAAMLAAGVQVIVLLALSDEGKPQYDHENAAALAAMGVPAFACTPDAFPDLMAAAIQRQDLRGVIDRLLPG
;
A
#
# COMPACT_ATOMS: atom_id res chain seq x y z
N MET A 1 9.44 2.43 -39.12
CA MET A 1 10.83 2.32 -38.64
C MET A 1 11.01 3.40 -37.56
N SER A 2 10.81 3.05 -36.31
CA SER A 2 11.05 3.95 -35.18
C SER A 2 12.50 3.78 -34.76
N PRO A 3 13.29 4.86 -34.62
CA PRO A 3 14.63 4.75 -34.11
C PRO A 3 14.56 4.43 -32.61
N ASN A 4 14.94 3.23 -32.26
CA ASN A 4 15.24 2.82 -30.91
C ASN A 4 16.46 3.67 -30.47
N GLN A 5 16.22 4.83 -29.85
CA GLN A 5 17.28 5.64 -29.26
C GLN A 5 17.78 4.87 -28.04
N VAL A 6 18.76 4.02 -28.28
CA VAL A 6 19.55 3.43 -27.21
C VAL A 6 20.30 4.56 -26.52
N MET A 7 19.80 5.03 -25.37
CA MET A 7 20.54 5.97 -24.52
C MET A 7 21.93 5.39 -24.22
N PRO A 8 23.00 6.19 -24.34
CA PRO A 8 24.35 5.77 -23.96
C PRO A 8 24.37 5.22 -22.53
N ALA A 9 25.13 4.15 -22.30
CA ALA A 9 25.21 3.49 -21.00
C ALA A 9 25.57 4.46 -19.86
N GLU A 10 26.45 5.43 -20.10
CA GLU A 10 26.86 6.45 -19.13
C GLU A 10 25.68 7.37 -18.71
N VAL A 11 24.76 7.69 -19.63
CA VAL A 11 23.57 8.49 -19.32
C VAL A 11 22.57 7.65 -18.50
N LYS A 12 22.43 6.36 -18.82
CA LYS A 12 21.60 5.43 -18.03
C LYS A 12 22.14 5.28 -16.62
N ASP A 13 23.44 5.16 -16.43
CA ASP A 13 24.04 5.00 -15.10
C ASP A 13 23.95 6.28 -14.28
N SER A 14 24.10 7.45 -14.90
CA SER A 14 23.88 8.73 -14.24
C SER A 14 22.41 8.92 -13.83
N ALA A 15 21.47 8.59 -14.70
CA ALA A 15 20.05 8.62 -14.39
C ALA A 15 19.70 7.63 -13.27
N ARG A 16 20.23 6.41 -13.31
CA ARG A 16 20.09 5.41 -12.25
C ARG A 16 20.60 5.92 -10.90
N ALA A 17 21.77 6.59 -10.88
CA ALA A 17 22.33 7.14 -9.65
C ALA A 17 21.46 8.25 -9.04
N VAL A 18 20.89 9.13 -9.88
CA VAL A 18 19.97 10.20 -9.44
C VAL A 18 18.67 9.58 -8.91
N VAL A 19 18.07 8.69 -9.68
CA VAL A 19 16.83 8.00 -9.28
C VAL A 19 17.04 7.19 -8.01
N ARG A 20 18.13 6.45 -7.89
CA ARG A 20 18.48 5.71 -6.66
C ARG A 20 18.57 6.64 -5.45
N ARG A 21 19.20 7.82 -5.60
CA ARG A 21 19.30 8.81 -4.50
C ARG A 21 17.92 9.34 -4.10
N VAL A 22 17.05 9.61 -5.07
CA VAL A 22 15.66 10.06 -4.82
C VAL A 22 14.85 8.95 -4.15
N ILE A 23 14.98 7.72 -4.62
CA ILE A 23 14.34 6.55 -4.00
C ILE A 23 14.84 6.37 -2.55
N ASP A 24 16.15 6.38 -2.32
CA ASP A 24 16.74 6.23 -0.98
C ASP A 24 16.28 7.31 0.00
N ASP A 25 16.08 8.55 -0.45
CA ASP A 25 15.57 9.64 0.38
C ASP A 25 14.07 9.47 0.67
N LEU A 26 13.29 9.13 -0.34
CA LEU A 26 11.88 8.83 -0.20
C LEU A 26 11.65 7.60 0.68
N GLU A 27 12.37 6.50 0.46
CA GLU A 27 12.30 5.30 1.30
C GLU A 27 12.59 5.61 2.76
N ARG A 28 13.62 6.43 3.04
CA ARG A 28 13.94 6.83 4.41
C ARG A 28 12.80 7.62 5.05
N ARG A 29 12.22 8.58 4.35
CA ARG A 29 11.10 9.39 4.85
C ARG A 29 9.86 8.53 5.08
N VAL A 30 9.55 7.67 4.11
CA VAL A 30 8.40 6.76 4.17
C VAL A 30 8.57 5.71 5.24
N ALA A 31 9.74 5.05 5.29
CA ALA A 31 10.01 4.03 6.31
C ALA A 31 9.96 4.62 7.72
N GLN A 32 10.39 5.86 7.93
CA GLN A 32 10.29 6.54 9.22
C GLN A 32 8.84 6.88 9.57
N LYS A 33 8.07 7.47 8.64
CA LYS A 33 6.66 7.79 8.86
C LYS A 33 5.83 6.51 9.09
N THR A 34 6.05 5.49 8.28
CA THR A 34 5.30 4.23 8.40
C THR A 34 5.70 3.44 9.65
N LYS A 35 7.00 3.37 10.00
CA LYS A 35 7.43 2.80 11.28
C LYS A 35 6.84 3.55 12.46
N ALA A 36 6.78 4.88 12.40
CA ALA A 36 6.17 5.70 13.44
C ALA A 36 4.64 5.49 13.48
N ALA A 37 3.96 5.41 12.35
CA ALA A 37 2.53 5.15 12.26
C ALA A 37 2.17 3.72 12.75
N ILE A 38 2.93 2.70 12.35
CA ILE A 38 2.75 1.31 12.80
C ILE A 38 3.15 1.14 14.27
N ALA A 39 4.22 1.79 14.73
CA ALA A 39 4.62 1.77 16.13
C ALA A 39 3.66 2.57 17.04
N GLY A 40 3.09 3.66 16.51
CA GLY A 40 2.09 4.48 17.22
C GLY A 40 0.70 3.83 17.26
N ALA A 41 0.39 2.93 16.36
CA ALA A 41 -0.80 2.06 16.37
C ALA A 41 -0.63 0.90 17.36
N LEU A 42 -0.10 1.15 18.54
CA LEU A 42 -0.25 0.25 19.68
C LEU A 42 -1.75 0.00 19.86
N ASN A 43 -2.13 -1.23 19.61
CA ASN A 43 -3.53 -1.64 19.54
C ASN A 43 -4.22 -1.40 20.89
N ARG A 44 -4.69 -0.17 21.12
CA ARG A 44 -5.49 0.21 22.29
C ARG A 44 -6.78 -0.61 22.42
N ALA A 45 -7.13 -1.37 21.38
CA ALA A 45 -8.31 -2.23 21.35
C ALA A 45 -8.04 -3.67 21.85
N ALA A 46 -6.80 -4.14 21.87
CA ALA A 46 -6.47 -5.48 22.36
C ALA A 46 -6.26 -5.44 23.90
N ARG A 47 -7.33 -5.61 24.64
CA ARG A 47 -7.26 -5.85 26.09
C ARG A 47 -6.69 -7.23 26.36
N VAL A 48 -5.61 -7.31 27.13
CA VAL A 48 -5.02 -8.58 27.56
C VAL A 48 -5.23 -8.73 29.06
N ASN A 49 -5.79 -9.86 29.48
CA ASN A 49 -6.03 -10.16 30.90
C ASN A 49 -4.75 -10.46 31.68
N ARG A 50 -3.62 -10.66 31.00
CA ARG A 50 -2.29 -10.84 31.61
C ARG A 50 -1.25 -10.01 30.86
N PRO A 51 -1.25 -8.68 31.03
CA PRO A 51 -0.27 -7.81 30.40
C PRO A 51 1.12 -8.06 31.02
N ARG A 52 2.18 -7.84 30.21
CA ARG A 52 3.54 -7.78 30.76
C ARG A 52 3.66 -6.53 31.62
N HIS A 53 4.52 -6.56 32.64
CA HIS A 53 4.67 -5.47 33.62
C HIS A 53 4.79 -4.07 32.99
N ARG A 54 5.53 -3.94 31.89
CA ARG A 54 5.70 -2.68 31.15
C ARG A 54 4.49 -2.24 30.31
N ASP A 55 3.53 -3.14 30.10
CA ASP A 55 2.36 -2.92 29.24
C ASP A 55 1.08 -2.74 30.12
N ILE A 56 1.24 -2.64 31.46
CA ILE A 56 0.16 -2.44 32.40
C ILE A 56 -0.25 -0.95 32.41
N ASP A 57 -1.55 -0.71 32.24
CA ASP A 57 -2.17 0.58 32.52
C ASP A 57 -2.45 0.68 34.04
N TRP A 58 -1.50 1.23 34.77
CA TRP A 58 -1.57 1.31 36.22
C TRP A 58 -2.74 2.16 36.69
N GLN A 59 -3.06 3.28 36.04
CA GLN A 59 -4.19 4.12 36.39
C GLN A 59 -5.51 3.36 36.31
N ARG A 60 -5.69 2.62 35.25
CA ARG A 60 -6.91 1.84 35.02
C ARG A 60 -6.94 0.58 35.88
N THR A 61 -5.78 -0.05 36.11
CA THR A 61 -5.64 -1.18 37.03
C THR A 61 -6.04 -0.79 38.44
N VAL A 62 -5.53 0.33 38.96
CA VAL A 62 -5.90 0.85 40.26
C VAL A 62 -7.40 1.13 40.32
N ARG A 63 -7.95 1.83 39.33
CA ARG A 63 -9.37 2.22 39.31
C ARG A 63 -10.32 1.01 39.36
N VAL A 64 -10.04 -0.07 38.62
CA VAL A 64 -10.91 -1.26 38.63
C VAL A 64 -10.73 -2.14 39.85
N ASN A 65 -9.64 -1.97 40.60
CA ASN A 65 -9.34 -2.72 41.80
C ASN A 65 -9.47 -1.88 43.11
N LEU A 66 -10.11 -0.71 43.07
CA LEU A 66 -10.31 0.12 44.26
C LEU A 66 -11.02 -0.62 45.39
N LYS A 67 -11.91 -1.56 45.06
CA LYS A 67 -12.60 -2.42 46.03
C LYS A 67 -11.66 -3.32 46.86
N HIS A 68 -10.44 -3.55 46.37
CA HIS A 68 -9.40 -4.35 47.04
C HIS A 68 -8.33 -3.48 47.72
N TYR A 69 -8.66 -2.22 48.03
CA TYR A 69 -7.79 -1.35 48.80
C TYR A 69 -7.64 -1.87 50.23
N GLN A 70 -6.41 -2.00 50.67
CA GLN A 70 -6.06 -2.45 52.02
C GLN A 70 -5.60 -1.25 52.87
N PRO A 71 -6.45 -0.70 53.77
CA PRO A 71 -6.11 0.50 54.50
C PRO A 71 -4.89 0.36 55.42
N ALA A 72 -4.71 -0.82 56.02
CA ALA A 72 -3.60 -1.09 56.95
C ALA A 72 -2.23 -1.01 56.24
N GLN A 73 -2.15 -1.38 54.99
CA GLN A 73 -0.91 -1.40 54.20
C GLN A 73 -0.86 -0.24 53.19
N ARG A 74 -1.90 0.58 53.13
CA ARG A 74 -2.05 1.71 52.18
C ARG A 74 -1.74 1.32 50.74
N THR A 75 -2.16 0.12 50.32
CA THR A 75 -1.88 -0.42 49.00
C THR A 75 -3.13 -1.08 48.37
N ILE A 76 -3.08 -1.33 47.07
CA ILE A 76 -4.08 -2.11 46.35
C ILE A 76 -3.43 -3.39 45.88
N VAL A 77 -3.99 -4.53 46.21
CA VAL A 77 -3.59 -5.81 45.63
C VAL A 77 -4.50 -6.07 44.42
N PRO A 78 -3.99 -5.91 43.19
CA PRO A 78 -4.84 -6.01 42.03
C PRO A 78 -5.20 -7.45 41.76
N GLU A 79 -6.49 -7.78 41.78
CA GLU A 79 -7.03 -9.06 41.35
C GLU A 79 -7.01 -9.18 39.81
N ARG A 80 -7.20 -8.05 39.14
CA ARG A 80 -7.21 -7.96 37.67
C ARG A 80 -6.29 -6.88 37.18
N LEU A 81 -5.28 -7.28 36.41
CA LEU A 81 -4.42 -6.33 35.70
C LEU A 81 -5.09 -5.87 34.41
N VAL A 82 -5.08 -4.58 34.16
CA VAL A 82 -5.54 -3.99 32.90
C VAL A 82 -4.31 -3.53 32.14
N GLY A 83 -4.14 -4.00 30.96
CA GLY A 83 -3.04 -3.58 30.10
C GLY A 83 -3.37 -3.81 28.64
N TYR A 84 -2.48 -3.30 27.80
CA TYR A 84 -2.59 -3.41 26.38
C TYR A 84 -1.71 -4.54 25.89
N GLY A 85 -2.29 -5.47 25.11
CA GLY A 85 -1.48 -6.49 24.46
C GLY A 85 -0.70 -5.85 23.33
N ARG A 86 0.61 -6.02 23.33
CA ARG A 86 1.31 -6.00 22.04
C ARG A 86 0.81 -7.20 21.25
N ARG A 87 0.05 -6.97 20.20
CA ARG A 87 -0.05 -7.99 19.16
C ARG A 87 1.37 -8.16 18.62
N THR A 88 2.07 -9.20 19.06
CA THR A 88 3.33 -9.68 18.48
C THR A 88 3.08 -10.48 17.19
N SER A 89 1.87 -10.71 16.74
CA SER A 89 1.64 -10.89 15.33
C SER A 89 1.58 -9.49 14.74
N ALA A 90 2.69 -9.04 14.15
CA ALA A 90 2.60 -8.10 13.07
C ALA A 90 1.37 -8.55 12.25
N VAL A 91 0.41 -7.65 12.04
CA VAL A 91 -0.64 -7.91 11.07
C VAL A 91 0.13 -7.99 9.77
N GLN A 92 0.53 -9.20 9.41
CA GLN A 92 1.21 -9.45 8.16
C GLN A 92 0.13 -9.24 7.12
N ARG A 93 0.13 -8.07 6.51
CA ARG A 93 -0.73 -7.76 5.39
C ARG A 93 -0.03 -8.20 4.14
N ASP A 94 -0.77 -8.88 3.29
CA ASP A 94 -0.32 -9.17 1.94
C ASP A 94 -0.68 -7.96 1.07
N VAL A 95 0.27 -7.46 0.31
CA VAL A 95 0.07 -6.39 -0.66
C VAL A 95 0.34 -6.94 -2.04
N VAL A 96 -0.64 -6.83 -2.92
CA VAL A 96 -0.48 -7.15 -4.33
C VAL A 96 -0.50 -5.84 -5.12
N LEU A 97 0.65 -5.48 -5.67
CA LEU A 97 0.82 -4.33 -6.55
C LEU A 97 0.63 -4.76 -8.00
N CYS A 98 -0.28 -4.10 -8.68
CA CYS A 98 -0.53 -4.28 -10.09
C CYS A 98 -0.26 -2.95 -10.80
N VAL A 99 0.82 -2.90 -11.58
CA VAL A 99 1.36 -1.66 -12.14
C VAL A 99 1.28 -1.67 -13.66
N ASP A 100 0.55 -0.73 -14.18
CA ASP A 100 0.42 -0.49 -15.60
C ASP A 100 1.69 0.13 -16.16
N GLN A 101 2.25 -0.50 -17.19
CA GLN A 101 3.40 -0.03 -17.96
C GLN A 101 3.08 0.14 -19.43
N SER A 102 1.81 0.35 -19.76
CA SER A 102 1.39 0.69 -21.12
C SER A 102 2.04 1.99 -21.62
N ALA A 103 1.97 2.23 -22.90
CA ALA A 103 2.61 3.40 -23.52
C ALA A 103 2.12 4.74 -22.96
N SER A 104 0.85 4.84 -22.55
CA SER A 104 0.26 6.02 -21.92
C SER A 104 0.84 6.31 -20.53
N MET A 105 1.35 5.27 -19.83
CA MET A 105 1.95 5.36 -18.51
C MET A 105 3.42 5.80 -18.51
N ALA A 106 4.04 6.04 -19.68
CA ALA A 106 5.46 6.37 -19.79
C ALA A 106 5.88 7.59 -18.93
N ALA A 107 5.01 8.58 -18.79
CA ALA A 107 5.22 9.75 -17.94
C ALA A 107 5.03 9.46 -16.43
N SER A 108 4.52 8.28 -16.06
CA SER A 108 4.20 7.90 -14.69
C SER A 108 5.10 6.78 -14.15
N VAL A 109 6.03 6.28 -14.96
CA VAL A 109 6.91 5.14 -14.60
C VAL A 109 7.74 5.43 -13.35
N VAL A 110 8.20 6.66 -13.17
CA VAL A 110 8.99 7.05 -12.00
C VAL A 110 8.15 6.95 -10.72
N TYR A 111 6.92 7.46 -10.74
CA TYR A 111 6.02 7.40 -9.57
C TYR A 111 5.64 5.96 -9.23
N SER A 112 5.26 5.18 -10.24
CA SER A 112 4.90 3.76 -10.07
C SER A 112 6.02 2.96 -9.45
N GLY A 113 7.25 3.22 -9.90
CA GLY A 113 8.41 2.57 -9.39
C GLY A 113 8.77 2.98 -7.96
N VAL A 114 8.65 4.27 -7.63
CA VAL A 114 8.85 4.75 -6.26
C VAL A 114 7.87 4.07 -5.31
N PHE A 115 6.58 3.96 -5.68
CA PHE A 115 5.59 3.29 -4.85
C PHE A 115 5.90 1.81 -4.67
N SER A 116 6.31 1.14 -5.75
CA SER A 116 6.69 -0.28 -5.73
C SER A 116 7.91 -0.50 -4.83
N ALA A 117 8.95 0.32 -4.98
CA ALA A 117 10.16 0.24 -4.16
C ALA A 117 9.88 0.46 -2.67
N VAL A 118 9.02 1.43 -2.36
CA VAL A 118 8.61 1.73 -0.99
C VAL A 118 7.90 0.54 -0.35
N LEU A 119 6.92 -0.04 -1.04
CA LEU A 119 6.17 -1.18 -0.50
C LEU A 119 7.02 -2.45 -0.41
N ALA A 120 7.91 -2.67 -1.38
CA ALA A 120 8.85 -3.80 -1.36
C ALA A 120 9.84 -3.74 -0.17
N SER A 121 10.28 -2.54 0.20
CA SER A 121 11.20 -2.36 1.32
C SER A 121 10.56 -2.51 2.71
N MET A 122 9.23 -2.60 2.79
CA MET A 122 8.49 -2.74 4.03
C MET A 122 8.48 -4.19 4.52
N ARG A 123 9.49 -4.58 5.31
CA ARG A 123 9.63 -5.94 5.89
C ARG A 123 8.44 -6.47 6.69
N SER A 124 7.47 -5.61 7.02
CA SER A 124 6.23 -5.99 7.71
C SER A 124 5.12 -6.43 6.78
N LEU A 125 5.34 -6.34 5.47
CA LEU A 125 4.39 -6.70 4.43
C LEU A 125 4.96 -7.84 3.59
N LYS A 126 4.10 -8.76 3.17
CA LYS A 126 4.39 -9.67 2.06
C LYS A 126 3.91 -8.96 0.80
N THR A 127 4.84 -8.49 -0.01
CA THR A 127 4.52 -7.74 -1.22
C THR A 127 4.73 -8.61 -2.45
N SER A 128 3.73 -8.67 -3.32
CA SER A 128 3.83 -9.20 -4.67
C SER A 128 3.75 -8.04 -5.66
N LEU A 129 4.58 -8.06 -6.69
CA LEU A 129 4.62 -7.04 -7.73
C LEU A 129 4.39 -7.64 -9.11
N VAL A 130 3.34 -7.17 -9.75
CA VAL A 130 2.99 -7.52 -11.12
C VAL A 130 3.00 -6.24 -11.95
N VAL A 131 3.75 -6.24 -13.04
CA VAL A 131 3.69 -5.19 -14.05
C VAL A 131 3.02 -5.73 -15.29
N PHE A 132 2.32 -4.86 -16.01
CA PHE A 132 1.59 -5.30 -17.18
C PHE A 132 1.47 -4.21 -18.25
N ASP A 133 1.28 -4.66 -19.49
CA ASP A 133 0.72 -3.93 -20.62
C ASP A 133 -0.32 -4.84 -21.31
N THR A 134 -0.05 -5.39 -22.49
CA THR A 134 -0.75 -6.54 -23.06
C THR A 134 -0.16 -7.88 -22.61
N ALA A 135 1.06 -7.86 -22.07
CA ALA A 135 1.72 -8.97 -21.41
C ALA A 135 1.71 -8.74 -19.89
N ILE A 136 1.88 -9.82 -19.13
CA ILE A 136 1.92 -9.79 -17.66
C ILE A 136 3.26 -10.32 -17.21
N VAL A 137 3.96 -9.57 -16.36
CA VAL A 137 5.25 -9.97 -15.81
C VAL A 137 5.17 -9.90 -14.28
N ASP A 138 5.42 -11.02 -13.63
CA ASP A 138 5.52 -11.09 -12.17
C ASP A 138 6.96 -10.82 -11.75
N LEU A 139 7.17 -9.74 -11.02
CA LEU A 139 8.47 -9.28 -10.53
C LEU A 139 8.61 -9.48 -9.01
N THR A 140 7.79 -10.33 -8.41
CA THR A 140 7.77 -10.57 -6.95
C THR A 140 9.14 -11.02 -6.45
N ASP A 141 9.82 -11.88 -7.18
CA ASP A 141 11.15 -12.40 -6.80
C ASP A 141 12.26 -11.35 -6.97
N GLU A 142 12.01 -10.30 -7.76
CA GLU A 142 12.99 -9.25 -8.07
C GLU A 142 12.90 -8.03 -7.14
N LEU A 143 11.97 -8.04 -6.18
CA LEU A 143 11.73 -6.94 -5.23
C LEU A 143 12.92 -6.61 -4.32
N HIS A 144 13.99 -7.39 -4.37
CA HIS A 144 15.23 -7.11 -3.64
C HIS A 144 16.04 -5.96 -4.26
N ASP A 145 15.87 -5.65 -5.55
CA ASP A 145 16.44 -4.46 -6.23
C ASP A 145 15.34 -3.64 -6.92
N PRO A 146 14.74 -2.67 -6.19
CA PRO A 146 13.68 -1.83 -6.73
C PRO A 146 14.10 -1.02 -7.98
N VAL A 147 15.39 -0.79 -8.18
CA VAL A 147 15.92 -0.05 -9.33
C VAL A 147 15.95 -0.93 -10.58
N GLU A 148 16.32 -2.20 -10.45
CA GLU A 148 16.22 -3.17 -11.54
C GLU A 148 14.76 -3.35 -11.96
N VAL A 149 13.85 -3.45 -10.99
CA VAL A 149 12.40 -3.52 -11.24
C VAL A 149 11.90 -2.32 -12.04
N LEU A 150 12.38 -1.11 -11.73
CA LEU A 150 11.99 0.12 -12.41
C LEU A 150 12.45 0.20 -13.86
N PHE A 151 13.68 -0.23 -14.10
CA PHE A 151 14.35 -0.02 -15.40
C PHE A 151 14.49 -1.29 -16.23
N GLY A 152 14.34 -2.45 -15.59
CA GLY A 152 14.52 -3.75 -16.24
C GLY A 152 13.36 -4.18 -17.15
N THR A 153 12.18 -3.70 -16.85
CA THR A 153 10.97 -4.08 -17.56
C THR A 153 10.35 -2.84 -18.19
N GLN A 154 10.65 -2.59 -19.45
CA GLN A 154 9.94 -1.60 -20.24
C GLN A 154 9.00 -2.35 -21.19
N LEU A 155 7.76 -2.43 -20.80
CA LEU A 155 6.66 -2.80 -21.65
C LEU A 155 6.40 -1.61 -22.58
N GLY A 156 5.31 -1.39 -23.13
CA GLY A 156 5.05 -0.22 -24.02
C GLY A 156 4.05 -0.56 -25.09
N GLY A 157 3.32 -1.64 -24.84
CA GLY A 157 2.21 -2.09 -25.66
C GLY A 157 0.90 -1.38 -25.33
N GLY A 158 -0.20 -2.01 -25.68
CA GLY A 158 -1.53 -1.63 -25.24
C GLY A 158 -1.76 -1.99 -23.79
N THR A 159 -3.02 -1.99 -23.33
CA THR A 159 -3.36 -2.20 -21.92
C THR A 159 -4.39 -3.32 -21.78
N ASP A 160 -4.14 -4.32 -20.94
CA ASP A 160 -5.10 -5.37 -20.53
C ASP A 160 -5.18 -5.44 -18.99
N ILE A 161 -5.92 -4.49 -18.40
CA ILE A 161 -6.14 -4.45 -16.96
C ILE A 161 -6.91 -5.69 -16.48
N ASN A 162 -7.90 -6.13 -17.27
CA ASN A 162 -8.69 -7.33 -16.94
C ASN A 162 -7.80 -8.57 -16.79
N GLY A 163 -6.89 -8.80 -17.75
CA GLY A 163 -5.93 -9.90 -17.70
C GLY A 163 -4.99 -9.79 -16.50
N ALA A 164 -4.48 -8.58 -16.22
CA ALA A 164 -3.60 -8.33 -15.08
C ALA A 164 -4.30 -8.59 -13.74
N ILE A 165 -5.53 -8.11 -13.55
CA ILE A 165 -6.32 -8.39 -12.35
C ILE A 165 -6.57 -9.89 -12.21
N ARG A 166 -6.91 -10.59 -13.30
CA ARG A 166 -7.09 -12.04 -13.29
C ARG A 166 -5.85 -12.76 -12.78
N TYR A 167 -4.66 -12.35 -13.22
CA TYR A 167 -3.41 -12.92 -12.73
C TYR A 167 -3.20 -12.60 -11.25
N CYS A 168 -3.35 -11.34 -10.85
CA CYS A 168 -3.19 -10.91 -9.47
C CYS A 168 -4.13 -11.64 -8.50
N GLN A 169 -5.34 -12.03 -8.94
CA GLN A 169 -6.26 -12.82 -8.14
C GLN A 169 -5.66 -14.18 -7.76
N THR A 170 -4.77 -14.76 -8.57
CA THR A 170 -4.11 -16.04 -8.26
C THR A 170 -3.05 -15.92 -7.16
N LEU A 171 -2.58 -14.70 -6.88
CA LEU A 171 -1.61 -14.42 -5.83
C LEU A 171 -2.26 -14.13 -4.46
N ILE A 172 -3.59 -14.07 -4.41
CA ILE A 172 -4.33 -13.72 -3.19
C ILE A 172 -4.70 -14.99 -2.42
N ASP A 173 -3.91 -15.32 -1.40
CA ASP A 173 -4.16 -16.48 -0.53
C ASP A 173 -5.18 -16.15 0.57
N GLN A 174 -5.10 -14.94 1.14
CA GLN A 174 -5.94 -14.51 2.26
C GLN A 174 -6.67 -13.20 1.93
N PRO A 175 -7.84 -13.26 1.25
CA PRO A 175 -8.53 -12.07 0.76
C PRO A 175 -8.76 -10.99 1.81
N ARG A 176 -9.15 -11.38 3.02
CA ARG A 176 -9.43 -10.43 4.11
C ARG A 176 -8.19 -9.74 4.66
N ASP A 177 -7.01 -10.28 4.43
CA ASP A 177 -5.75 -9.69 4.88
C ASP A 177 -4.92 -9.11 3.72
N THR A 178 -5.48 -9.13 2.51
CA THR A 178 -4.84 -8.61 1.30
C THR A 178 -5.30 -7.19 0.98
N ILE A 179 -4.34 -6.37 0.60
CA ILE A 179 -4.52 -5.05 -0.02
C ILE A 179 -4.09 -5.20 -1.48
N PHE A 180 -5.01 -4.99 -2.41
CA PHE A 180 -4.72 -4.93 -3.83
C PHE A 180 -4.62 -3.47 -4.25
N VAL A 181 -3.49 -3.09 -4.84
CA VAL A 181 -3.22 -1.73 -5.32
C VAL A 181 -3.01 -1.76 -6.82
N LEU A 182 -3.92 -1.15 -7.56
CA LEU A 182 -3.79 -0.94 -8.99
C LEU A 182 -3.24 0.46 -9.25
N ILE A 183 -2.18 0.57 -10.02
CA ILE A 183 -1.60 1.83 -10.47
C ILE A 183 -1.76 1.87 -11.99
N SER A 184 -2.66 2.73 -12.48
CA SER A 184 -3.01 2.79 -13.91
C SER A 184 -3.71 4.10 -14.23
N ASP A 185 -3.74 4.47 -15.50
CA ASP A 185 -4.62 5.51 -16.05
C ASP A 185 -6.03 4.99 -16.39
N LEU A 186 -6.28 3.70 -16.14
CA LEU A 186 -7.56 3.03 -16.33
C LEU A 186 -8.07 2.97 -17.77
N TYR A 187 -7.26 3.26 -18.78
CA TYR A 187 -7.64 3.05 -20.19
C TYR A 187 -7.60 1.55 -20.51
N GLU A 188 -8.72 0.85 -20.29
CA GLU A 188 -8.85 -0.58 -20.53
C GLU A 188 -8.94 -0.88 -22.03
N GLY A 189 -7.96 -1.60 -22.55
CA GLY A 189 -7.94 -2.06 -23.94
C GLY A 189 -8.61 -3.43 -24.16
N GLY A 190 -8.96 -4.13 -23.06
CA GLY A 190 -9.54 -5.45 -23.07
C GLY A 190 -11.05 -5.44 -22.84
N VAL A 191 -11.53 -6.21 -21.84
CA VAL A 191 -12.96 -6.39 -21.57
C VAL A 191 -13.35 -5.68 -20.27
N ARG A 192 -13.81 -4.44 -20.41
CA ARG A 192 -14.18 -3.55 -19.30
C ARG A 192 -15.15 -4.18 -18.29
N ASP A 193 -16.20 -4.81 -18.77
CA ASP A 193 -17.22 -5.36 -17.87
C ASP A 193 -16.68 -6.52 -17.04
N GLU A 194 -15.80 -7.35 -17.60
CA GLU A 194 -15.11 -8.41 -16.85
C GLU A 194 -14.15 -7.82 -15.82
N MET A 195 -13.42 -6.76 -16.16
CA MET A 195 -12.55 -6.04 -15.22
C MET A 195 -13.35 -5.57 -14.00
N LEU A 196 -14.48 -4.91 -14.21
CA LEU A 196 -15.34 -4.44 -13.13
C LEU A 196 -15.94 -5.59 -12.30
N GLN A 197 -16.34 -6.70 -12.95
CA GLN A 197 -16.83 -7.89 -12.25
C GLN A 197 -15.74 -8.53 -11.37
N ARG A 198 -14.49 -8.58 -11.84
CA ARG A 198 -13.36 -9.10 -11.04
C ARG A 198 -13.09 -8.23 -9.82
N VAL A 199 -13.12 -6.92 -9.97
CA VAL A 199 -12.97 -5.99 -8.84
C VAL A 199 -14.11 -6.19 -7.85
N ALA A 200 -15.36 -6.29 -8.30
CA ALA A 200 -16.51 -6.57 -7.45
C ALA A 200 -16.36 -7.91 -6.69
N ALA A 201 -15.86 -8.95 -7.36
CA ALA A 201 -15.59 -10.25 -6.74
C ALA A 201 -14.50 -10.16 -5.66
N MET A 202 -13.42 -9.40 -5.88
CA MET A 202 -12.38 -9.18 -4.88
C MET A 202 -12.94 -8.45 -3.64
N LEU A 203 -13.74 -7.41 -3.85
CA LEU A 203 -14.40 -6.68 -2.76
C LEU A 203 -15.32 -7.59 -1.95
N ALA A 204 -16.12 -8.42 -2.62
CA ALA A 204 -17.02 -9.39 -1.98
C ALA A 204 -16.26 -10.45 -1.18
N ALA A 205 -15.06 -10.83 -1.63
CA ALA A 205 -14.16 -11.74 -0.89
C ALA A 205 -13.50 -11.08 0.32
N GLY A 206 -13.55 -9.74 0.43
CA GLY A 206 -13.00 -8.97 1.53
C GLY A 206 -11.60 -8.40 1.25
N VAL A 207 -11.13 -8.45 0.01
CA VAL A 207 -9.90 -7.75 -0.42
C VAL A 207 -10.12 -6.25 -0.33
N GLN A 208 -9.15 -5.54 0.21
CA GLN A 208 -9.14 -4.07 0.17
C GLN A 208 -8.53 -3.63 -1.15
N VAL A 209 -9.37 -3.10 -2.04
CA VAL A 209 -8.93 -2.62 -3.35
C VAL A 209 -8.70 -1.11 -3.31
N ILE A 210 -7.57 -0.67 -3.86
CA ILE A 210 -7.18 0.74 -3.96
C ILE A 210 -6.70 0.98 -5.40
N VAL A 211 -7.10 2.09 -5.99
CA VAL A 211 -6.64 2.52 -7.31
C VAL A 211 -5.87 3.82 -7.18
N LEU A 212 -4.62 3.81 -7.60
CA LEU A 212 -3.79 4.99 -7.74
C LEU A 212 -3.80 5.41 -9.21
N LEU A 213 -4.41 6.56 -9.45
CA LEU A 213 -4.51 7.12 -10.79
C LEU A 213 -3.18 7.73 -11.20
N ALA A 214 -2.78 7.49 -12.43
CA ALA A 214 -1.56 8.02 -13.00
C ALA A 214 -1.56 9.56 -12.97
N LEU A 215 -0.42 10.11 -12.55
CA LEU A 215 -0.12 11.53 -12.66
C LEU A 215 0.91 11.71 -13.76
N SER A 216 0.69 12.64 -14.69
CA SER A 216 1.76 13.07 -15.59
C SER A 216 2.90 13.75 -14.79
N ASP A 217 4.10 13.80 -15.36
CA ASP A 217 5.25 14.48 -14.76
C ASP A 217 4.97 15.96 -14.42
N GLU A 218 3.94 16.55 -15.04
CA GLU A 218 3.47 17.90 -14.76
C GLU A 218 2.40 17.95 -13.63
N GLY A 219 2.11 16.81 -12.99
CA GLY A 219 1.15 16.70 -11.89
C GLY A 219 -0.31 16.75 -12.33
N LYS A 220 -0.61 16.64 -13.63
CA LYS A 220 -1.99 16.61 -14.13
C LYS A 220 -2.50 15.17 -14.18
N PRO A 221 -3.64 14.86 -13.57
CA PRO A 221 -4.25 13.55 -13.69
C PRO A 221 -4.77 13.34 -15.13
N GLN A 222 -4.34 12.23 -15.74
CA GLN A 222 -4.84 11.80 -17.04
C GLN A 222 -5.27 10.35 -16.91
N TYR A 223 -6.57 10.10 -16.89
CA TYR A 223 -7.13 8.76 -16.68
C TYR A 223 -8.54 8.66 -17.27
N ASP A 224 -9.03 7.45 -17.42
CA ASP A 224 -10.40 7.16 -17.84
C ASP A 224 -11.40 7.49 -16.71
N HIS A 225 -12.15 8.56 -16.90
CA HIS A 225 -13.11 9.06 -15.93
C HIS A 225 -14.32 8.11 -15.75
N GLU A 226 -14.73 7.38 -16.80
CA GLU A 226 -15.86 6.45 -16.71
C GLU A 226 -15.50 5.24 -15.86
N ASN A 227 -14.31 4.68 -16.07
CA ASN A 227 -13.81 3.56 -15.28
C ASN A 227 -13.54 3.98 -13.83
N ALA A 228 -12.96 5.15 -13.61
CA ALA A 228 -12.76 5.69 -12.26
C ALA A 228 -14.09 5.88 -11.52
N ALA A 229 -15.12 6.44 -12.20
CA ALA A 229 -16.45 6.62 -11.62
C ALA A 229 -17.14 5.28 -11.31
N ALA A 230 -17.02 4.28 -12.19
CA ALA A 230 -17.56 2.94 -11.95
C ALA A 230 -16.92 2.26 -10.73
N LEU A 231 -15.60 2.36 -10.58
CA LEU A 231 -14.87 1.85 -9.42
C LEU A 231 -15.24 2.59 -8.13
N ALA A 232 -15.36 3.92 -8.19
CA ALA A 232 -15.80 4.73 -7.05
C ALA A 232 -17.24 4.39 -6.61
N ALA A 233 -18.14 4.09 -7.55
CA ALA A 233 -19.50 3.64 -7.25
C ALA A 233 -19.54 2.29 -6.52
N MET A 234 -18.56 1.42 -6.75
CA MET A 234 -18.40 0.16 -6.01
C MET A 234 -17.72 0.36 -4.63
N GLY A 235 -17.36 1.58 -4.27
CA GLY A 235 -16.70 1.89 -3.01
C GLY A 235 -15.17 1.78 -3.06
N VAL A 236 -14.58 1.56 -4.23
CA VAL A 236 -13.12 1.56 -4.41
C VAL A 236 -12.60 2.99 -4.35
N PRO A 237 -11.67 3.33 -3.46
CA PRO A 237 -10.98 4.60 -3.50
C PRO A 237 -10.08 4.67 -4.75
N ALA A 238 -10.42 5.57 -5.67
CA ALA A 238 -9.64 5.86 -6.87
C ALA A 238 -9.21 7.33 -6.81
N PHE A 239 -7.91 7.59 -6.74
CA PHE A 239 -7.38 8.93 -6.56
C PHE A 239 -5.96 9.05 -7.10
N ALA A 240 -5.62 10.26 -7.56
CA ALA A 240 -4.25 10.60 -7.89
C ALA A 240 -3.47 10.87 -6.59
N CYS A 241 -2.29 10.31 -6.47
CA CYS A 241 -1.48 10.39 -5.26
C CYS A 241 -0.06 10.84 -5.60
N THR A 242 0.44 11.81 -4.85
CA THR A 242 1.86 12.16 -4.90
C THR A 242 2.69 11.24 -4.00
N PRO A 243 3.99 11.06 -4.26
CA PRO A 243 4.87 10.25 -3.42
C PRO A 243 4.86 10.65 -1.95
N ASP A 244 4.64 11.94 -1.65
CA ASP A 244 4.61 12.44 -0.27
C ASP A 244 3.35 12.01 0.51
N ALA A 245 2.20 11.88 -0.17
CA ALA A 245 0.93 11.46 0.44
C ALA A 245 0.79 9.93 0.55
N PHE A 246 1.48 9.19 -0.33
CA PHE A 246 1.39 7.73 -0.41
C PHE A 246 1.65 7.00 0.92
N PRO A 247 2.66 7.38 1.74
CA PRO A 247 2.91 6.72 3.02
C PRO A 247 1.76 6.77 4.00
N ASP A 248 1.13 7.95 4.09
CA ASP A 248 0.03 8.16 5.03
C ASP A 248 -1.21 7.40 4.57
N LEU A 249 -1.44 7.34 3.26
CA LEU A 249 -2.51 6.55 2.65
C LEU A 249 -2.32 5.05 2.86
N MET A 250 -1.11 4.54 2.61
CA MET A 250 -0.80 3.13 2.84
C MET A 250 -0.85 2.75 4.32
N ALA A 251 -0.39 3.63 5.20
CA ALA A 251 -0.54 3.41 6.64
C ALA A 251 -2.01 3.32 7.05
N ALA A 252 -2.87 4.16 6.51
CA ALA A 252 -4.32 4.11 6.73
C ALA A 252 -4.95 2.83 6.16
N ALA A 253 -4.53 2.40 4.96
CA ALA A 253 -4.97 1.15 4.34
C ALA A 253 -4.60 -0.07 5.20
N ILE A 254 -3.34 -0.16 5.63
CA ILE A 254 -2.84 -1.23 6.50
C ILE A 254 -3.62 -1.28 7.82
N GLN A 255 -4.01 -0.13 8.36
CA GLN A 255 -4.79 0.00 9.60
C GLN A 255 -6.30 -0.17 9.39
N ARG A 256 -6.77 -0.34 8.16
CA ARG A 256 -8.20 -0.38 7.78
C ARG A 256 -8.97 0.86 8.25
N GLN A 257 -8.35 2.02 8.19
CA GLN A 257 -9.03 3.28 8.41
C GLN A 257 -9.91 3.63 7.20
N ASP A 258 -10.84 4.55 7.42
CA ASP A 258 -11.59 5.12 6.31
C ASP A 258 -10.66 5.94 5.40
N LEU A 259 -10.33 5.35 4.25
CA LEU A 259 -9.42 5.97 3.29
C LEU A 259 -10.01 7.25 2.69
N ARG A 260 -11.33 7.35 2.52
CA ARG A 260 -11.97 8.56 1.96
C ARG A 260 -11.69 9.77 2.84
N GLY A 261 -11.92 9.65 4.14
CA GLY A 261 -11.63 10.74 5.08
C GLY A 261 -10.13 11.06 5.23
N VAL A 262 -9.25 10.14 4.86
CA VAL A 262 -7.80 10.40 4.81
C VAL A 262 -7.44 11.10 3.51
N ILE A 263 -7.99 10.67 2.37
CA ILE A 263 -7.79 11.27 1.05
C ILE A 263 -8.24 12.75 1.07
N ASP A 264 -9.43 13.04 1.58
CA ASP A 264 -9.99 14.40 1.66
C ASP A 264 -9.10 15.36 2.48
N ARG A 265 -8.34 14.83 3.45
CA ARG A 265 -7.42 15.64 4.25
C ARG A 265 -6.06 15.84 3.62
N LEU A 266 -5.56 14.84 2.87
CA LEU A 266 -4.21 14.85 2.30
C LEU A 266 -4.17 15.43 0.90
N LEU A 267 -5.26 15.32 0.17
CA LEU A 267 -5.42 15.75 -1.22
C LEU A 267 -6.64 16.67 -1.32
N PRO A 268 -6.59 17.89 -0.72
CA PRO A 268 -7.66 18.85 -0.91
C PRO A 268 -7.76 19.17 -2.41
N GLY A 269 -8.95 18.91 -2.99
CA GLY A 269 -9.28 19.03 -4.40
C GLY A 269 -9.03 20.42 -5.01
#